data_4a57b8218d1e650deb6755cf2f7fb62d
#
_entry.id   4a57b8218d1e650deb6755cf2f7fb62d
#
_cell.length_a   1.000
_cell.length_b   1.000
_cell.length_c   1.000
_cell.angle_alpha   90.00
_cell.angle_beta   90.00
_cell.angle_gamma   90.00
#
_symmetry.space_group_name_H-M   'P 1'
#
loop_
_entity.id
_entity.type
_entity.pdbx_description
1 polymer ?
#
loop_
_entity_poly.entity_id
_entity_poly.type
_entity_poly.pdbx_seq_one_letter_code
_entity_poly.pdbx_strand_id
1 'polypeptide(L)'
;MYRIIIFFLFQVSVFSILSAQETIYVKVQPGDATPRLQNAIEQARHLKGKKVVIQLEQGNYDLYRNSSSKQVYFISNTASKEENPDPTKHIGLWIKDMKNLIIDGGVAHLITHGEMTSFVIDKSENITLRNFTLKAADPSVTEMKVIDTTAYTATFRIHPKDRYEITDKQIKWIGTEWSFTGGIAQTFNLHTNITNRCN
;
A
#
# COMPACT_ATOMS: atom_id res chain seq x y z
N MET A 1 14.33 22.75 -75.47
CA MET A 1 15.22 22.39 -74.34
C MET A 1 14.34 22.29 -73.07
N TYR A 2 13.81 21.10 -72.76
CA TYR A 2 12.92 20.87 -71.65
C TYR A 2 13.76 20.39 -70.45
N ARG A 3 13.70 21.12 -69.33
CA ARG A 3 14.31 20.70 -68.04
C ARG A 3 13.28 19.85 -67.25
N ILE A 4 13.58 18.57 -67.08
CA ILE A 4 12.85 17.66 -66.22
C ILE A 4 13.35 17.87 -64.78
N ILE A 5 12.46 18.36 -63.91
CA ILE A 5 12.70 18.46 -62.47
C ILE A 5 12.17 17.18 -61.84
N ILE A 6 13.07 16.30 -61.37
CA ILE A 6 12.70 15.09 -60.62
C ILE A 6 12.58 15.47 -59.13
N PHE A 7 11.37 15.44 -58.63
CA PHE A 7 11.07 15.59 -57.18
C PHE A 7 11.28 14.24 -56.49
N PHE A 8 12.33 14.11 -55.69
CA PHE A 8 12.50 12.97 -54.79
C PHE A 8 11.63 13.18 -53.55
N LEU A 9 10.51 12.48 -53.45
CA LEU A 9 9.71 12.35 -52.23
C LEU A 9 10.40 11.43 -51.27
N PHE A 10 11.05 11.98 -50.24
CA PHE A 10 11.60 11.24 -49.13
C PHE A 10 10.45 10.84 -48.16
N GLN A 11 9.92 9.62 -48.30
CA GLN A 11 8.98 9.06 -47.36
C GLN A 11 9.72 8.71 -46.05
N VAL A 12 9.58 9.55 -45.04
CA VAL A 12 10.01 9.24 -43.68
C VAL A 12 8.96 8.32 -43.06
N SER A 13 9.23 7.03 -43.06
CA SER A 13 8.43 6.04 -42.33
C SER A 13 8.69 6.21 -40.85
N VAL A 14 7.77 6.87 -40.14
CA VAL A 14 7.77 6.92 -38.69
C VAL A 14 7.36 5.51 -38.19
N PHE A 15 8.33 4.67 -37.87
CA PHE A 15 8.08 3.45 -37.16
C PHE A 15 7.67 3.81 -35.72
N SER A 16 6.37 3.86 -35.47
CA SER A 16 5.84 3.85 -34.10
C SER A 16 6.21 2.52 -33.48
N ILE A 17 7.20 2.53 -32.57
CA ILE A 17 7.52 1.36 -31.72
C ILE A 17 6.32 1.22 -30.80
N LEU A 18 5.33 0.41 -31.20
CA LEU A 18 4.25 -0.02 -30.32
C LEU A 18 4.90 -0.93 -29.28
N SER A 19 5.18 -0.39 -28.10
CA SER A 19 5.62 -1.23 -26.98
C SER A 19 4.49 -2.21 -26.68
N ALA A 20 4.71 -3.50 -26.93
CA ALA A 20 3.74 -4.54 -26.66
C ALA A 20 3.40 -4.53 -25.17
N GLN A 21 2.11 -4.40 -24.84
CA GLN A 21 1.61 -4.53 -23.49
C GLN A 21 1.38 -6.01 -23.19
N GLU A 22 1.91 -6.48 -22.08
CA GLU A 22 1.65 -7.84 -21.56
C GLU A 22 0.72 -7.75 -20.35
N THR A 23 -0.18 -8.72 -20.22
CA THR A 23 -1.12 -8.77 -19.09
C THR A 23 -0.99 -10.08 -18.34
N ILE A 24 -0.79 -9.99 -17.03
CA ILE A 24 -0.75 -11.11 -16.10
C ILE A 24 -2.06 -11.05 -15.29
N TYR A 25 -2.88 -12.08 -15.40
CA TYR A 25 -4.13 -12.16 -14.66
C TYR A 25 -3.94 -12.89 -13.34
N VAL A 26 -4.41 -12.29 -12.25
CA VAL A 26 -4.41 -12.90 -10.92
C VAL A 26 -5.85 -13.14 -10.47
N LYS A 27 -6.22 -14.42 -10.38
CA LYS A 27 -7.56 -14.83 -9.94
C LYS A 27 -7.72 -14.75 -8.43
N VAL A 28 -8.95 -14.47 -7.99
CA VAL A 28 -9.33 -14.61 -6.58
C VAL A 28 -9.29 -16.08 -6.19
N GLN A 29 -8.68 -16.37 -5.05
CA GLN A 29 -8.66 -17.69 -4.44
C GLN A 29 -8.70 -17.54 -2.93
N PRO A 30 -9.33 -18.45 -2.18
CA PRO A 30 -9.30 -18.44 -0.72
C PRO A 30 -7.88 -18.52 -0.16
N GLY A 31 -7.69 -17.93 1.04
CA GLY A 31 -6.43 -17.97 1.76
C GLY A 31 -5.46 -16.86 1.37
N ASP A 32 -4.19 -17.07 1.67
CA ASP A 32 -3.14 -16.07 1.54
C ASP A 32 -2.84 -15.72 0.07
N ALA A 33 -3.10 -14.46 -0.27
CA ALA A 33 -2.81 -13.92 -1.59
C ALA A 33 -1.39 -13.35 -1.73
N THR A 34 -0.66 -13.16 -0.63
CA THR A 34 0.67 -12.53 -0.64
C THR A 34 1.63 -13.22 -1.61
N PRO A 35 1.81 -14.56 -1.58
CA PRO A 35 2.74 -15.23 -2.48
C PRO A 35 2.29 -15.13 -3.95
N ARG A 36 0.98 -15.19 -4.21
CA ARG A 36 0.47 -15.10 -5.60
C ARG A 36 0.70 -13.75 -6.21
N LEU A 37 0.42 -12.69 -5.47
CA LEU A 37 0.62 -11.32 -5.94
C LEU A 37 2.11 -11.00 -6.09
N GLN A 38 2.95 -11.44 -5.15
CA GLN A 38 4.39 -11.27 -5.27
C GLN A 38 4.95 -12.06 -6.47
N ASN A 39 4.45 -13.27 -6.72
CA ASN A 39 4.84 -14.06 -7.90
C ASN A 39 4.44 -13.36 -9.22
N ALA A 40 3.26 -12.73 -9.28
CA ALA A 40 2.87 -11.94 -10.45
C ALA A 40 3.82 -10.75 -10.69
N ILE A 41 4.28 -10.10 -9.62
CA ILE A 41 5.30 -9.04 -9.69
C ILE A 41 6.63 -9.61 -10.23
N GLU A 42 7.05 -10.78 -9.75
CA GLU A 42 8.28 -11.43 -10.24
C GLU A 42 8.16 -11.86 -11.72
N GLN A 43 7.01 -12.38 -12.15
CA GLN A 43 6.76 -12.65 -13.56
C GLN A 43 6.85 -11.38 -14.40
N ALA A 44 6.25 -10.27 -13.94
CA ALA A 44 6.37 -8.99 -14.61
C ALA A 44 7.81 -8.50 -14.71
N ARG A 45 8.65 -8.77 -13.70
CA ARG A 45 10.09 -8.44 -13.69
C ARG A 45 10.85 -9.12 -14.83
N HIS A 46 10.47 -10.33 -15.21
CA HIS A 46 11.11 -11.06 -16.31
C HIS A 46 10.72 -10.52 -17.70
N LEU A 47 9.64 -9.75 -17.82
CA LEU A 47 9.17 -9.13 -19.06
C LEU A 47 9.84 -7.77 -19.31
N LYS A 48 11.17 -7.73 -19.22
CA LYS A 48 11.96 -6.50 -19.35
C LYS A 48 11.67 -5.76 -20.66
N GLY A 49 11.58 -4.43 -20.58
CA GLY A 49 11.37 -3.56 -21.73
C GLY A 49 9.92 -3.48 -22.24
N LYS A 50 8.99 -4.25 -21.66
CA LYS A 50 7.56 -4.20 -21.98
C LYS A 50 6.80 -3.38 -20.94
N LYS A 51 5.64 -2.87 -21.33
CA LYS A 51 4.64 -2.38 -20.40
C LYS A 51 3.83 -3.59 -19.89
N VAL A 52 3.83 -3.80 -18.57
CA VAL A 52 3.15 -4.95 -17.98
C VAL A 52 1.97 -4.49 -17.14
N VAL A 53 0.83 -5.15 -17.29
CA VAL A 53 -0.36 -4.97 -16.46
C VAL A 53 -0.57 -6.24 -15.64
N ILE A 54 -0.57 -6.13 -14.33
CA ILE A 54 -1.09 -7.17 -13.43
C ILE A 54 -2.55 -6.83 -13.19
N GLN A 55 -3.44 -7.61 -13.80
CA GLN A 55 -4.88 -7.44 -13.68
C GLN A 55 -5.42 -8.37 -12.61
N LEU A 56 -6.00 -7.78 -11.56
CA LEU A 56 -6.66 -8.55 -10.51
C LEU A 56 -8.12 -8.80 -10.88
N GLU A 57 -8.59 -9.99 -10.59
CA GLU A 57 -10.01 -10.29 -10.59
C GLU A 57 -10.71 -9.60 -9.44
N GLN A 58 -11.97 -9.21 -9.60
CA GLN A 58 -12.76 -8.60 -8.53
C GLN A 58 -12.91 -9.55 -7.34
N GLY A 59 -12.62 -9.07 -6.14
CA GLY A 59 -12.80 -9.82 -4.90
C GLY A 59 -11.80 -9.42 -3.81
N ASN A 60 -11.69 -10.27 -2.80
CA ASN A 60 -10.81 -10.04 -1.65
C ASN A 60 -9.49 -10.78 -1.82
N TYR A 61 -8.41 -10.08 -1.53
CA TYR A 61 -7.04 -10.58 -1.50
C TYR A 61 -6.47 -10.36 -0.10
N ASP A 62 -6.44 -11.41 0.69
CA ASP A 62 -5.92 -11.38 2.04
C ASP A 62 -4.39 -11.51 2.01
N LEU A 63 -3.69 -10.50 2.53
CA LEU A 63 -2.24 -10.43 2.61
C LEU A 63 -1.80 -10.69 4.04
N TYR A 64 -0.97 -11.71 4.26
CA TYR A 64 -0.54 -12.09 5.59
C TYR A 64 0.93 -11.76 5.84
N ARG A 65 1.19 -11.22 7.04
CA ARG A 65 2.53 -10.86 7.50
C ARG A 65 3.53 -12.01 7.39
N ASN A 66 3.12 -13.23 7.71
CA ASN A 66 4.01 -14.39 7.72
C ASN A 66 4.56 -14.75 6.33
N SER A 67 3.83 -14.44 5.26
CA SER A 67 4.23 -14.70 3.88
C SER A 67 4.76 -13.46 3.17
N SER A 68 4.91 -12.35 3.88
CA SER A 68 5.41 -11.09 3.34
C SER A 68 6.92 -11.10 3.11
N SER A 69 7.39 -10.24 2.22
CA SER A 69 8.82 -10.03 2.00
C SER A 69 9.44 -9.31 3.20
N LYS A 70 10.50 -9.88 3.78
CA LYS A 70 11.26 -9.26 4.88
C LYS A 70 12.44 -8.48 4.31
N GLN A 71 12.44 -7.16 4.50
CA GLN A 71 13.48 -6.28 3.98
C GLN A 71 13.86 -5.22 5.01
N VAL A 72 15.12 -4.81 4.99
CA VAL A 72 15.60 -3.70 5.83
C VAL A 72 15.34 -2.38 5.12
N TYR A 73 14.45 -1.57 5.70
CA TYR A 73 14.19 -0.21 5.25
C TYR A 73 14.14 0.74 6.43
N PHE A 74 14.89 1.84 6.31
CA PHE A 74 14.78 2.98 7.21
C PHE A 74 13.79 3.97 6.61
N ILE A 75 12.67 4.17 7.30
CA ILE A 75 11.66 5.14 6.92
C ILE A 75 11.96 6.45 7.65
N SER A 76 11.72 7.59 7.02
CA SER A 76 12.14 8.93 7.48
C SER A 76 11.72 9.32 8.91
N ASN A 77 10.68 8.71 9.46
CA ASN A 77 10.20 8.94 10.83
C ASN A 77 10.65 7.85 11.83
N THR A 78 11.46 6.88 11.41
CA THR A 78 12.09 5.87 12.27
C THR A 78 13.59 6.09 12.19
N ALA A 79 14.06 7.09 12.89
CA ALA A 79 15.24 7.83 12.51
C ALA A 79 16.56 7.13 12.75
N SER A 80 16.74 6.40 13.84
CA SER A 80 18.06 5.85 14.17
C SER A 80 18.00 4.37 14.53
N LYS A 81 19.16 3.73 14.53
CA LYS A 81 19.29 2.34 14.98
C LYS A 81 19.05 2.21 16.50
N GLU A 82 19.29 3.27 17.24
CA GLU A 82 19.05 3.34 18.68
C GLU A 82 17.55 3.36 18.98
N GLU A 83 16.78 4.12 18.19
CA GLU A 83 15.32 4.22 18.33
C GLU A 83 14.59 3.03 17.72
N ASN A 84 15.15 2.45 16.66
CA ASN A 84 14.59 1.30 15.97
C ASN A 84 15.69 0.27 15.68
N PRO A 85 16.05 -0.54 16.66
CA PRO A 85 17.14 -1.51 16.53
C PRO A 85 16.86 -2.61 15.50
N ASP A 86 15.60 -2.89 15.20
CA ASP A 86 15.18 -3.79 14.12
C ASP A 86 14.40 -3.04 13.02
N PRO A 87 15.09 -2.53 11.99
CA PRO A 87 14.45 -1.84 10.88
C PRO A 87 13.79 -2.79 9.86
N THR A 88 13.71 -4.07 10.15
CA THR A 88 13.08 -5.05 9.26
C THR A 88 11.61 -4.75 9.06
N LYS A 89 11.21 -4.60 7.81
CA LYS A 89 9.81 -4.40 7.40
C LYS A 89 9.27 -5.67 6.79
N HIS A 90 8.05 -6.01 7.18
CA HIS A 90 7.24 -7.03 6.55
C HIS A 90 6.43 -6.36 5.43
N ILE A 91 6.73 -6.68 4.17
CA ILE A 91 6.20 -5.98 3.00
C ILE A 91 5.25 -6.90 2.25
N GLY A 92 4.00 -6.48 2.10
CA GLY A 92 2.97 -7.23 1.39
C GLY A 92 3.31 -7.38 -0.09
N LEU A 93 3.49 -6.25 -0.79
CA LEU A 93 3.88 -6.23 -2.19
C LEU A 93 5.16 -5.40 -2.37
N TRP A 94 6.24 -6.07 -2.72
CA TRP A 94 7.55 -5.47 -2.89
C TRP A 94 7.91 -5.31 -4.36
N ILE A 95 7.85 -4.05 -4.84
CA ILE A 95 8.13 -3.64 -6.21
C ILE A 95 9.49 -2.96 -6.22
N LYS A 96 10.52 -3.65 -6.72
CA LYS A 96 11.88 -3.11 -6.73
C LYS A 96 12.54 -3.31 -8.10
N ASP A 97 13.33 -2.31 -8.52
CA ASP A 97 14.09 -2.32 -9.77
C ASP A 97 13.22 -2.64 -11.00
N MET A 98 12.00 -2.07 -11.05
CA MET A 98 11.02 -2.30 -12.11
C MET A 98 10.67 -1.03 -12.87
N LYS A 99 10.23 -1.22 -14.12
CA LYS A 99 9.76 -0.12 -14.98
C LYS A 99 8.46 -0.52 -15.69
N ASN A 100 7.59 0.48 -15.92
CA ASN A 100 6.39 0.35 -16.73
C ASN A 100 5.41 -0.74 -16.23
N LEU A 101 5.19 -0.81 -14.92
CA LEU A 101 4.27 -1.75 -14.30
C LEU A 101 2.97 -1.05 -13.88
N ILE A 102 1.85 -1.66 -14.22
CA ILE A 102 0.53 -1.30 -13.72
C ILE A 102 -0.02 -2.46 -12.89
N ILE A 103 -0.45 -2.22 -11.67
CA ILE A 103 -1.30 -3.14 -10.91
C ILE A 103 -2.70 -2.55 -10.91
N ASP A 104 -3.60 -3.23 -11.63
CA ASP A 104 -4.99 -2.81 -11.79
C ASP A 104 -5.91 -3.75 -11.01
N GLY A 105 -6.54 -3.23 -9.97
CA GLY A 105 -7.40 -4.02 -9.11
C GLY A 105 -8.77 -4.32 -9.66
N GLY A 106 -9.26 -3.57 -10.67
CA GLY A 106 -10.61 -3.77 -11.21
C GLY A 106 -11.70 -3.82 -10.12
N VAL A 107 -11.60 -2.99 -9.07
CA VAL A 107 -12.41 -2.96 -7.82
C VAL A 107 -12.13 -4.08 -6.81
N ALA A 108 -10.94 -4.66 -6.82
CA ALA A 108 -10.50 -5.60 -5.79
C ALA A 108 -10.30 -4.94 -4.42
N HIS A 109 -10.30 -5.76 -3.37
CA HIS A 109 -9.99 -5.33 -2.00
C HIS A 109 -8.74 -6.06 -1.52
N LEU A 110 -7.67 -5.31 -1.24
CA LEU A 110 -6.47 -5.83 -0.61
C LEU A 110 -6.60 -5.63 0.91
N ILE A 111 -6.48 -6.72 1.66
CA ILE A 111 -6.72 -6.73 3.11
C ILE A 111 -5.46 -7.23 3.78
N THR A 112 -4.77 -6.38 4.54
CA THR A 112 -3.56 -6.77 5.27
C THR A 112 -3.90 -7.35 6.64
N HIS A 113 -3.24 -8.44 7.00
CA HIS A 113 -3.35 -9.13 8.28
C HIS A 113 -2.02 -9.10 9.03
N GLY A 114 -2.04 -8.57 10.26
CA GLY A 114 -0.87 -8.31 11.07
C GLY A 114 -0.18 -6.99 10.73
N GLU A 115 0.84 -6.66 11.52
CA GLU A 115 1.60 -5.42 11.34
C GLU A 115 2.55 -5.55 10.13
N MET A 116 2.22 -4.89 9.04
CA MET A 116 2.98 -4.95 7.81
C MET A 116 2.88 -3.66 6.98
N THR A 117 3.89 -3.43 6.16
CA THR A 117 3.87 -2.38 5.13
C THR A 117 3.19 -2.94 3.88
N SER A 118 2.10 -2.34 3.46
CA SER A 118 1.30 -2.88 2.35
C SER A 118 2.04 -2.91 1.03
N PHE A 119 2.75 -1.81 0.70
CA PHE A 119 3.52 -1.65 -0.54
C PHE A 119 4.85 -0.98 -0.27
N VAL A 120 5.88 -1.43 -0.97
CA VAL A 120 7.14 -0.70 -1.13
C VAL A 120 7.48 -0.65 -2.62
N ILE A 121 7.72 0.56 -3.12
CA ILE A 121 8.23 0.82 -4.48
C ILE A 121 9.63 1.39 -4.32
N ASP A 122 10.63 0.62 -4.72
CA ASP A 122 12.05 0.96 -4.55
C ASP A 122 12.76 0.93 -5.92
N LYS A 123 13.55 1.96 -6.22
CA LYS A 123 14.35 2.07 -7.45
C LYS A 123 13.58 1.73 -8.72
N SER A 124 12.32 2.13 -8.78
CA SER A 124 11.39 1.78 -9.84
C SER A 124 10.84 3.03 -10.53
N GLU A 125 10.45 2.90 -11.79
CA GLU A 125 10.04 4.00 -12.64
C GLU A 125 8.73 3.66 -13.36
N ASN A 126 7.82 4.63 -13.46
CA ASN A 126 6.52 4.49 -14.14
C ASN A 126 5.69 3.32 -13.59
N ILE A 127 5.48 3.34 -12.26
CA ILE A 127 4.65 2.36 -11.55
C ILE A 127 3.27 2.97 -11.28
N THR A 128 2.23 2.25 -11.63
CA THR A 128 0.84 2.65 -11.39
C THR A 128 0.11 1.61 -10.56
N LEU A 129 -0.47 2.04 -9.45
CA LEU A 129 -1.36 1.23 -8.60
C LEU A 129 -2.75 1.85 -8.67
N ARG A 130 -3.76 1.12 -9.13
CA ARG A 130 -5.08 1.69 -9.36
C ARG A 130 -6.24 0.71 -9.18
N ASN A 131 -7.45 1.25 -9.02
CA ASN A 131 -8.73 0.53 -9.04
C ASN A 131 -8.86 -0.57 -7.98
N PHE A 132 -8.30 -0.36 -6.78
CA PHE A 132 -8.51 -1.24 -5.63
C PHE A 132 -8.61 -0.43 -4.34
N THR A 133 -9.18 -1.05 -3.32
CA THR A 133 -9.13 -0.53 -1.95
C THR A 133 -8.07 -1.28 -1.16
N LEU A 134 -7.40 -0.56 -0.27
CA LEU A 134 -6.46 -1.12 0.69
C LEU A 134 -6.98 -0.86 2.09
N LYS A 135 -7.01 -1.89 2.93
CA LYS A 135 -7.41 -1.77 4.33
C LYS A 135 -6.67 -2.79 5.20
N ALA A 136 -6.48 -2.47 6.46
CA ALA A 136 -6.05 -3.42 7.46
C ALA A 136 -7.28 -4.19 7.98
N ALA A 137 -7.14 -5.49 8.17
CA ALA A 137 -8.16 -6.31 8.82
C ALA A 137 -8.34 -5.90 10.28
N ASP A 138 -7.23 -5.54 10.92
CA ASP A 138 -7.16 -5.07 12.31
C ASP A 138 -6.27 -3.81 12.34
N PRO A 139 -6.87 -2.61 12.23
CA PRO A 139 -6.11 -1.36 12.19
C PRO A 139 -5.33 -1.13 13.47
N SER A 140 -4.12 -0.56 13.36
CA SER A 140 -3.29 -0.14 14.50
C SER A 140 -3.68 1.24 15.05
N VAL A 141 -4.82 1.76 14.65
CA VAL A 141 -5.38 3.03 15.08
C VAL A 141 -6.79 2.81 15.60
N THR A 142 -7.08 3.31 16.79
CA THR A 142 -8.42 3.28 17.38
C THR A 142 -9.08 4.65 17.23
N GLU A 143 -10.32 4.64 16.77
CA GLU A 143 -11.16 5.83 16.73
C GLU A 143 -12.09 5.85 17.93
N MET A 144 -12.11 6.98 18.64
CA MET A 144 -12.99 7.20 19.79
C MET A 144 -13.88 8.41 19.54
N LYS A 145 -15.15 8.26 19.85
CA LYS A 145 -16.07 9.41 19.83
C LYS A 145 -16.17 10.01 21.23
N VAL A 146 -15.88 11.30 21.36
CA VAL A 146 -16.16 12.06 22.57
C VAL A 146 -17.69 12.19 22.73
N ILE A 147 -18.24 11.73 23.84
CA ILE A 147 -19.68 11.79 24.12
C ILE A 147 -20.03 12.79 25.20
N ASP A 148 -19.10 13.09 26.09
CA ASP A 148 -19.26 14.07 27.14
C ASP A 148 -17.91 14.62 27.59
N THR A 149 -17.89 15.88 28.07
CA THR A 149 -16.71 16.53 28.63
C THR A 149 -17.04 17.38 29.84
N THR A 150 -16.15 17.41 30.82
CA THR A 150 -16.13 18.36 31.91
C THR A 150 -14.84 19.19 31.85
N ALA A 151 -14.60 20.06 32.82
CA ALA A 151 -13.34 20.79 32.94
C ALA A 151 -12.11 19.88 33.13
N TYR A 152 -12.31 18.63 33.60
CA TYR A 152 -11.23 17.74 34.03
C TYR A 152 -11.31 16.34 33.43
N THR A 153 -12.40 15.97 32.77
CA THR A 153 -12.63 14.63 32.26
C THR A 153 -13.28 14.65 30.89
N ALA A 154 -13.06 13.59 30.13
CA ALA A 154 -13.80 13.32 28.91
C ALA A 154 -14.28 11.86 28.93
N THR A 155 -15.51 11.65 28.47
CA THR A 155 -16.08 10.32 28.27
C THR A 155 -16.06 9.96 26.81
N PHE A 156 -15.51 8.80 26.51
CA PHE A 156 -15.36 8.32 25.15
C PHE A 156 -16.20 7.08 24.89
N ARG A 157 -16.70 6.97 23.67
CA ARG A 157 -17.22 5.72 23.12
C ARG A 157 -16.17 5.14 22.20
N ILE A 158 -15.74 3.92 22.53
CA ILE A 158 -14.75 3.14 21.76
C ILE A 158 -15.52 2.22 20.81
N HIS A 159 -14.96 1.94 19.65
CA HIS A 159 -15.56 1.01 18.69
C HIS A 159 -15.63 -0.42 19.30
N PRO A 160 -16.74 -1.17 19.16
CA PRO A 160 -16.93 -2.46 19.82
C PRO A 160 -15.92 -3.55 19.44
N LYS A 161 -15.23 -3.40 18.30
CA LYS A 161 -14.19 -4.33 17.86
C LYS A 161 -12.80 -4.02 18.40
N ASP A 162 -12.61 -2.82 18.96
CA ASP A 162 -11.33 -2.43 19.52
C ASP A 162 -11.13 -3.06 20.88
N ARG A 163 -9.98 -3.69 21.06
CA ARG A 163 -9.61 -4.36 22.31
C ARG A 163 -8.68 -3.48 23.10
N TYR A 164 -8.91 -3.40 24.40
CA TYR A 164 -8.04 -2.69 25.32
C TYR A 164 -8.06 -3.30 26.71
N GLU A 165 -7.04 -3.02 27.49
CA GLU A 165 -6.92 -3.29 28.91
C GLU A 165 -6.61 -1.98 29.65
N ILE A 166 -7.05 -1.88 30.91
CA ILE A 166 -6.68 -0.77 31.79
C ILE A 166 -5.74 -1.34 32.84
N THR A 167 -4.48 -0.91 32.79
CA THR A 167 -3.43 -1.32 33.73
C THR A 167 -2.74 -0.05 34.24
N ASP A 168 -2.60 0.05 35.57
CA ASP A 168 -1.98 1.22 36.21
C ASP A 168 -2.54 2.57 35.79
N LYS A 169 -3.86 2.65 35.62
CA LYS A 169 -4.61 3.82 35.16
C LYS A 169 -4.27 4.28 33.73
N GLN A 170 -3.65 3.41 32.96
CA GLN A 170 -3.34 3.65 31.55
C GLN A 170 -4.13 2.68 30.66
N ILE A 171 -4.50 3.13 29.48
CA ILE A 171 -5.10 2.28 28.47
C ILE A 171 -3.98 1.64 27.66
N LYS A 172 -4.01 0.31 27.61
CA LYS A 172 -3.20 -0.49 26.69
C LYS A 172 -4.10 -0.99 25.58
N TRP A 173 -3.84 -0.55 24.37
CA TRP A 173 -4.52 -1.01 23.15
C TRP A 173 -3.94 -2.33 22.71
N ILE A 174 -4.79 -3.23 22.20
CA ILE A 174 -4.41 -4.58 21.82
C ILE A 174 -4.97 -4.88 20.42
N GLY A 175 -4.09 -5.13 19.48
CA GLY A 175 -4.43 -5.61 18.14
C GLY A 175 -3.84 -7.00 17.87
N THR A 176 -3.96 -7.44 16.63
CA THR A 176 -3.34 -8.67 16.17
C THR A 176 -1.83 -8.45 16.00
N GLU A 177 -1.03 -9.16 16.78
CA GLU A 177 0.44 -9.06 16.79
C GLU A 177 1.03 -7.72 17.28
N TRP A 178 0.21 -6.85 17.85
CA TRP A 178 0.69 -5.60 18.44
C TRP A 178 -0.06 -5.26 19.73
N SER A 179 0.62 -4.54 20.62
CA SER A 179 0.00 -3.85 21.74
C SER A 179 0.75 -2.57 22.03
N PHE A 180 0.02 -1.57 22.51
CA PHE A 180 0.57 -0.24 22.72
C PHE A 180 -0.06 0.44 23.93
N THR A 181 0.77 1.04 24.78
CA THR A 181 0.34 1.81 25.96
C THR A 181 0.68 3.28 25.73
N GLY A 182 -0.30 4.14 25.92
CA GLY A 182 -0.15 5.56 25.61
C GLY A 182 -0.42 5.88 24.14
N GLY A 183 0.31 6.83 23.57
CA GLY A 183 0.21 7.16 22.17
C GLY A 183 0.01 8.61 21.85
N ILE A 184 0.11 8.90 20.56
CA ILE A 184 -0.23 10.20 20.01
C ILE A 184 -1.71 10.17 19.67
N ALA A 185 -2.49 11.03 20.33
CA ALA A 185 -3.88 11.25 19.99
C ALA A 185 -4.03 12.49 19.09
N GLN A 186 -5.03 12.43 18.23
CA GLN A 186 -5.49 13.58 17.45
C GLN A 186 -6.99 13.71 17.62
N THR A 187 -7.48 14.91 17.81
CA THR A 187 -8.91 15.19 17.77
C THR A 187 -9.28 15.70 16.39
N PHE A 188 -10.37 15.19 15.86
CA PHE A 188 -10.97 15.65 14.62
C PHE A 188 -12.36 16.24 14.91
N ASN A 189 -12.56 17.49 14.55
CA ASN A 189 -13.84 18.14 14.68
C ASN A 189 -14.66 17.95 13.40
N LEU A 190 -15.75 17.21 13.50
CA LEU A 190 -16.63 16.87 12.37
C LEU A 190 -17.34 18.08 11.74
N HIS A 191 -17.50 19.19 12.48
CA HIS A 191 -18.18 20.38 11.96
C HIS A 191 -17.22 21.35 11.24
N THR A 192 -15.98 21.44 11.74
CA THR A 192 -14.99 22.38 11.19
C THR A 192 -13.98 21.72 10.29
N ASN A 193 -13.93 20.39 10.25
CA ASN A 193 -12.88 19.58 9.57
C ASN A 193 -11.46 19.92 10.05
N ILE A 194 -11.32 20.37 11.29
CA ILE A 194 -10.00 20.71 11.88
C ILE A 194 -9.51 19.53 12.69
N THR A 195 -8.25 19.19 12.48
CA THR A 195 -7.51 18.20 13.27
C THR A 195 -6.55 18.92 14.22
N ASN A 196 -6.57 18.57 15.49
CA ASN A 196 -5.62 19.03 16.48
C ASN A 196 -4.87 17.86 17.09
N ARG A 197 -3.56 18.00 17.28
CA ARG A 197 -2.77 17.03 18.02
C ARG A 197 -2.99 17.24 19.52
N CYS A 198 -3.27 16.14 20.22
CA CYS A 198 -3.30 16.11 21.68
C CYS A 198 -1.92 15.69 22.19
N ASN A 199 -1.32 16.51 23.03
CA ASN A 199 -0.04 16.22 23.70
C ASN A 199 -0.32 15.65 25.09
#